data_79c7e49fa1bf35d7a25b0b543508687b
#
_entry.id   79c7e49fa1bf35d7a25b0b543508687b
#
_cell.length_a   1.000
_cell.length_b   1.000
_cell.length_c   1.000
_cell.angle_alpha   90.00
_cell.angle_beta   90.00
_cell.angle_gamma   90.00
#
_symmetry.space_group_name_H-M   'P 1'
#
loop_
_entity.id
_entity.type
_entity.pdbx_description
1 polymer ?
#
loop_
_entity_poly.entity_id
_entity_poly.type
_entity_poly.pdbx_seq_one_letter_code
_entity_poly.pdbx_strand_id
1 'polypeptide(L)'
;MDDRQLIRIQTRLHGEETPSVFKARAEECLQAGDTSGTARNLRSAALAEEILAEEREKALCRKVVRPDTTNLFGGISGLKLEHGQYDLGDGVSLRSTYAHIMAPYIMAFASPRNGQPHPGPWRAASGGIGYDIEIELALPLESKPTNFDRLNTIWWILALLRLHHAVGIRVPVVANLPFSEATREGEELILWPIEMARPGWKFDASSLPPTVAASTLRWISDHYKTGADMMDDGGFNLAFRSLDESHSATALASSMLLIWSALEALFRPGRGQITHRLCAAIATFLNKVPSDRDAEYAKAKRLYESRGSITHAATPPEFKDVADSFFLARRCFILAIERHSVPAIDALLQVWRERR
;
A
#
# COMPACT_ATOMS: atom_id res chain seq x y z
N MET A 1 -23.95 17.37 19.43
CA MET A 1 -23.78 17.82 18.03
C MET A 1 -24.72 19.00 17.87
N ASP A 2 -24.20 20.16 17.48
CA ASP A 2 -25.04 21.36 17.31
C ASP A 2 -25.77 21.33 15.93
N ASP A 3 -26.77 22.18 15.79
CA ASP A 3 -27.63 22.24 14.59
C ASP A 3 -26.79 22.55 13.33
N ARG A 4 -25.72 23.36 13.45
CA ARG A 4 -24.84 23.73 12.35
C ARG A 4 -24.03 22.53 11.85
N GLN A 5 -23.53 21.69 12.75
CA GLN A 5 -22.83 20.45 12.39
C GLN A 5 -23.75 19.44 11.68
N LEU A 6 -24.98 19.32 12.17
CA LEU A 6 -25.99 18.42 11.59
C LEU A 6 -26.37 18.85 10.17
N ILE A 7 -26.61 20.15 9.98
CA ILE A 7 -26.95 20.73 8.67
C ILE A 7 -25.75 20.64 7.71
N ARG A 8 -24.50 20.84 8.21
CA ARG A 8 -23.29 20.65 7.40
C ARG A 8 -23.14 19.21 6.88
N ILE A 9 -23.44 18.21 7.72
CA ILE A 9 -23.46 16.80 7.28
C ILE A 9 -24.55 16.59 6.24
N GLN A 10 -25.76 17.10 6.46
CA GLN A 10 -26.87 16.98 5.50
C GLN A 10 -26.54 17.68 4.17
N THR A 11 -25.94 18.87 4.22
CA THR A 11 -25.50 19.60 3.03
C THR A 11 -24.44 18.85 2.25
N ARG A 12 -23.49 18.19 2.94
CA ARG A 12 -22.50 17.31 2.27
C ARG A 12 -23.12 16.08 1.64
N LEU A 13 -24.18 15.53 2.23
CA LEU A 13 -24.87 14.34 1.73
C LEU A 13 -25.84 14.65 0.57
N HIS A 14 -26.53 15.79 0.61
CA HIS A 14 -27.62 16.14 -0.34
C HIS A 14 -27.28 17.33 -1.24
N GLY A 15 -26.13 17.96 -1.05
CA GLY A 15 -25.67 19.06 -1.87
C GLY A 15 -26.64 20.25 -1.92
N GLU A 16 -26.78 20.82 -3.11
CA GLU A 16 -27.60 22.01 -3.37
C GLU A 16 -29.11 21.82 -3.14
N GLU A 17 -29.58 20.58 -3.02
CA GLU A 17 -30.98 20.28 -2.72
C GLU A 17 -31.33 20.49 -1.24
N THR A 18 -30.34 20.56 -0.33
CA THR A 18 -30.56 20.64 1.12
C THR A 18 -31.45 21.83 1.52
N PRO A 19 -31.23 23.08 1.03
CA PRO A 19 -32.12 24.20 1.35
C PRO A 19 -33.56 23.97 0.88
N SER A 20 -33.72 23.37 -0.32
CA SER A 20 -35.05 23.09 -0.89
C SER A 20 -35.82 22.07 -0.05
N VAL A 21 -35.16 21.06 0.49
CA VAL A 21 -35.76 20.06 1.38
C VAL A 21 -36.28 20.73 2.66
N PHE A 22 -35.49 21.63 3.26
CA PHE A 22 -35.93 22.35 4.44
C PHE A 22 -37.08 23.35 4.13
N LYS A 23 -37.07 24.01 2.95
CA LYS A 23 -38.18 24.87 2.52
C LYS A 23 -39.46 24.08 2.32
N ALA A 24 -39.42 22.94 1.69
CA ALA A 24 -40.59 22.06 1.53
C ALA A 24 -41.16 21.60 2.88
N ARG A 25 -40.30 21.21 3.81
CA ARG A 25 -40.73 20.88 5.20
C ARG A 25 -41.33 22.08 5.93
N ALA A 26 -40.84 23.29 5.69
CA ALA A 26 -41.42 24.49 6.28
C ALA A 26 -42.85 24.74 5.75
N GLU A 27 -43.08 24.51 4.45
CA GLU A 27 -44.40 24.60 3.82
C GLU A 27 -45.38 23.56 4.39
N GLU A 28 -44.93 22.32 4.58
CA GLU A 28 -45.71 21.27 5.23
C GLU A 28 -46.12 21.65 6.67
N CYS A 29 -45.18 22.18 7.47
CA CYS A 29 -45.45 22.66 8.81
C CYS A 29 -46.43 23.83 8.81
N LEU A 30 -46.31 24.76 7.85
CA LEU A 30 -47.21 25.91 7.74
C LEU A 30 -48.64 25.44 7.40
N GLN A 31 -48.80 24.48 6.49
CA GLN A 31 -50.11 23.91 6.17
C GLN A 31 -50.74 23.17 7.34
N ALA A 32 -49.92 22.57 8.21
CA ALA A 32 -50.37 21.92 9.44
C ALA A 32 -50.60 22.88 10.62
N GLY A 33 -50.37 24.19 10.45
CA GLY A 33 -50.51 25.20 11.49
C GLY A 33 -49.38 25.21 12.53
N ASP A 34 -48.25 24.47 12.27
CA ASP A 34 -47.07 24.44 13.14
C ASP A 34 -46.13 25.61 12.84
N THR A 35 -46.38 26.76 13.44
CA THR A 35 -45.54 27.96 13.27
C THR A 35 -44.13 27.80 13.81
N SER A 36 -43.91 26.97 14.85
CA SER A 36 -42.60 26.68 15.43
C SER A 36 -41.76 25.81 14.48
N GLY A 37 -42.33 24.74 13.90
CA GLY A 37 -41.71 23.89 12.91
C GLY A 37 -41.36 24.65 11.63
N THR A 38 -42.28 25.52 11.17
CA THR A 38 -42.05 26.41 10.03
C THR A 38 -40.83 27.29 10.24
N ALA A 39 -40.78 28.02 11.36
CA ALA A 39 -39.65 28.91 11.68
C ALA A 39 -38.31 28.17 11.82
N ARG A 40 -38.32 26.93 12.37
CA ARG A 40 -37.15 26.11 12.52
C ARG A 40 -36.63 25.67 11.14
N ASN A 41 -37.48 25.14 10.27
CA ASN A 41 -37.09 24.68 8.95
C ASN A 41 -36.61 25.82 8.05
N LEU A 42 -37.20 27.03 8.12
CA LEU A 42 -36.71 28.19 7.39
C LEU A 42 -35.30 28.61 7.85
N ARG A 43 -35.02 28.59 9.17
CA ARG A 43 -33.68 28.84 9.68
C ARG A 43 -32.67 27.78 9.20
N SER A 44 -33.09 26.52 9.18
CA SER A 44 -32.24 25.42 8.67
C SER A 44 -31.97 25.58 7.18
N ALA A 45 -32.92 26.02 6.38
CA ALA A 45 -32.73 26.33 4.97
C ALA A 45 -31.72 27.48 4.76
N ALA A 46 -31.87 28.57 5.48
CA ALA A 46 -30.93 29.71 5.42
C ALA A 46 -29.51 29.31 5.81
N LEU A 47 -29.37 28.51 6.88
CA LEU A 47 -28.08 28.01 7.33
C LEU A 47 -27.46 27.03 6.30
N ALA A 48 -28.28 26.23 5.63
CA ALA A 48 -27.78 25.34 4.54
C ALA A 48 -27.30 26.18 3.34
N GLU A 49 -27.97 27.28 2.99
CA GLU A 49 -27.48 28.19 1.92
C GLU A 49 -26.15 28.87 2.29
N GLU A 50 -26.02 29.30 3.57
CA GLU A 50 -24.76 29.87 4.07
C GLU A 50 -23.60 28.85 3.99
N ILE A 51 -23.84 27.63 4.45
CA ILE A 51 -22.85 26.53 4.38
C ILE A 51 -22.46 26.20 2.93
N LEU A 52 -23.44 26.19 2.01
CA LEU A 52 -23.15 25.97 0.58
C LEU A 52 -22.31 27.10 0.00
N ALA A 53 -22.58 28.34 0.37
CA ALA A 53 -21.78 29.49 -0.06
C ALA A 53 -20.35 29.40 0.47
N GLU A 54 -20.17 29.07 1.77
CA GLU A 54 -18.85 28.83 2.35
C GLU A 54 -18.08 27.70 1.63
N GLU A 55 -18.74 26.58 1.35
CA GLU A 55 -18.09 25.44 0.69
C GLU A 55 -17.75 25.76 -0.80
N ARG A 56 -18.58 26.56 -1.50
CA ARG A 56 -18.28 27.07 -2.83
C ARG A 56 -17.08 28.01 -2.84
N GLU A 57 -17.03 28.96 -1.90
CA GLU A 57 -15.90 29.89 -1.75
C GLU A 57 -14.61 29.12 -1.46
N LYS A 58 -14.66 28.16 -0.51
CA LYS A 58 -13.53 27.26 -0.24
C LYS A 58 -13.12 26.45 -1.46
N ALA A 59 -14.08 25.96 -2.26
CA ALA A 59 -13.78 25.20 -3.48
C ALA A 59 -13.09 26.05 -4.55
N LEU A 60 -13.49 27.33 -4.69
CA LEU A 60 -12.86 28.30 -5.59
C LEU A 60 -11.45 28.72 -5.13
N CYS A 61 -11.24 28.79 -3.83
CA CYS A 61 -9.95 29.13 -3.20
C CYS A 61 -9.05 27.90 -2.99
N ARG A 62 -9.54 26.70 -3.28
CA ARG A 62 -8.86 25.45 -2.96
C ARG A 62 -7.57 25.33 -3.78
N LYS A 63 -6.45 25.55 -3.10
CA LYS A 63 -5.15 25.16 -3.64
C LYS A 63 -5.16 23.64 -3.84
N VAL A 64 -4.94 23.20 -5.08
CA VAL A 64 -4.80 21.77 -5.34
C VAL A 64 -3.50 21.33 -4.66
N VAL A 65 -3.63 20.71 -3.48
CA VAL A 65 -2.50 20.11 -2.77
C VAL A 65 -2.14 18.81 -3.46
N ARG A 66 -0.90 18.70 -3.91
CA ARG A 66 -0.35 17.51 -4.57
C ARG A 66 0.65 16.82 -3.65
N PRO A 67 0.90 15.52 -3.82
CA PRO A 67 1.89 14.79 -3.02
C PRO A 67 3.30 15.37 -3.08
N ASP A 68 3.65 16.08 -4.14
CA ASP A 68 4.95 16.74 -4.34
C ASP A 68 5.06 18.13 -3.70
N THR A 69 3.97 18.68 -3.14
CA THR A 69 3.92 20.05 -2.59
C THR A 69 3.70 20.11 -1.07
N THR A 70 3.69 18.96 -0.38
CA THR A 70 3.43 18.88 1.06
C THR A 70 4.24 17.76 1.72
N ASN A 71 4.33 17.76 3.04
CA ASN A 71 4.76 16.58 3.79
C ASN A 71 3.84 15.40 3.49
N LEU A 72 4.39 14.19 3.48
CA LEU A 72 3.61 12.98 3.30
C LEU A 72 3.72 12.07 4.51
N PHE A 73 2.59 11.46 4.87
CA PHE A 73 2.47 10.53 5.98
C PHE A 73 1.78 9.26 5.48
N GLY A 74 2.57 8.22 5.24
CA GLY A 74 2.05 6.90 4.84
C GLY A 74 1.49 6.16 6.03
N GLY A 75 0.22 5.81 5.99
CA GLY A 75 -0.40 4.98 7.04
C GLY A 75 -0.16 3.50 6.76
N ILE A 76 0.60 2.81 7.62
CA ILE A 76 0.91 1.39 7.47
C ILE A 76 -0.02 0.56 8.34
N SER A 77 -0.64 -0.43 7.72
CA SER A 77 -1.53 -1.42 8.33
C SER A 77 -0.89 -2.82 8.31
N GLY A 78 -1.18 -3.62 9.32
CA GLY A 78 -0.72 -5.02 9.41
C GLY A 78 0.67 -5.19 10.00
N LEU A 79 1.22 -4.17 10.66
CA LEU A 79 2.53 -4.19 11.28
C LEU A 79 2.56 -3.26 12.50
N LYS A 80 3.33 -3.59 13.53
CA LYS A 80 3.54 -2.78 14.74
C LYS A 80 5.00 -2.44 14.94
N LEU A 81 5.30 -1.30 15.57
CA LEU A 81 6.63 -0.97 16.05
C LEU A 81 6.78 -1.44 17.51
N GLU A 82 7.98 -1.94 17.85
CA GLU A 82 8.34 -2.26 19.23
C GLU A 82 8.48 -1.00 20.08
N HIS A 83 9.02 0.07 19.50
CA HIS A 83 9.22 1.38 20.13
C HIS A 83 8.45 2.46 19.40
N GLY A 84 8.13 3.56 20.10
CA GLY A 84 7.25 4.61 19.62
C GLY A 84 7.71 5.32 18.35
N GLN A 85 9.02 5.41 18.08
CA GLN A 85 9.57 6.08 16.90
C GLN A 85 10.91 5.48 16.50
N TYR A 86 11.19 5.48 15.19
CA TYR A 86 12.47 5.09 14.60
C TYR A 86 12.82 6.02 13.44
N ASP A 87 14.05 6.56 13.45
CA ASP A 87 14.58 7.40 12.37
C ASP A 87 15.28 6.51 11.34
N LEU A 88 14.88 6.62 10.08
CA LEU A 88 15.50 5.92 8.94
C LEU A 88 16.62 6.74 8.29
N GLY A 89 16.81 7.98 8.71
CA GLY A 89 17.73 8.93 8.10
C GLY A 89 17.04 9.88 7.10
N ASP A 90 17.73 10.97 6.74
CA ASP A 90 17.27 12.01 5.81
C ASP A 90 15.89 12.59 6.13
N GLY A 91 15.53 12.64 7.39
CA GLY A 91 14.24 13.11 7.86
C GLY A 91 13.10 12.10 7.70
N VAL A 92 13.36 10.93 7.14
CA VAL A 92 12.37 9.85 7.03
C VAL A 92 12.27 9.11 8.34
N SER A 93 11.08 8.95 8.88
CA SER A 93 10.88 8.25 10.15
C SER A 93 9.63 7.39 10.16
N LEU A 94 9.66 6.35 10.99
CA LEU A 94 8.52 5.52 11.33
C LEU A 94 8.08 5.85 12.76
N ARG A 95 6.78 5.98 12.98
CA ARG A 95 6.22 6.29 14.30
C ARG A 95 5.01 5.42 14.58
N SER A 96 4.89 4.91 15.80
CA SER A 96 3.67 4.28 16.27
C SER A 96 2.54 5.32 16.31
N THR A 97 1.40 4.95 15.74
CA THR A 97 0.19 5.78 15.75
C THR A 97 -1.02 4.87 15.82
N TYR A 98 -2.21 5.45 15.93
CA TYR A 98 -3.44 4.72 15.69
C TYR A 98 -4.44 5.61 14.96
N ALA A 99 -4.91 5.12 13.83
CA ALA A 99 -6.06 5.66 13.14
C ALA A 99 -6.85 4.51 12.50
N HIS A 100 -8.16 4.57 12.53
CA HIS A 100 -9.00 3.62 11.82
C HIS A 100 -9.63 4.32 10.62
N ILE A 101 -9.28 3.88 9.42
CA ILE A 101 -9.91 4.37 8.20
C ILE A 101 -11.10 3.47 7.89
N MET A 102 -12.27 4.06 7.87
CA MET A 102 -13.46 3.41 7.37
C MET A 102 -14.01 4.22 6.19
N ALA A 103 -14.19 3.57 5.07
CA ALA A 103 -14.74 4.17 3.87
C ALA A 103 -16.01 3.42 3.47
N PRO A 104 -17.19 3.82 3.93
CA PRO A 104 -18.44 3.25 3.43
C PRO A 104 -18.59 3.57 1.95
N TYR A 105 -19.10 2.62 1.18
CA TYR A 105 -19.45 2.88 -0.22
C TYR A 105 -20.67 3.80 -0.28
N ILE A 106 -20.55 4.85 -1.08
CA ILE A 106 -21.67 5.72 -1.42
C ILE A 106 -21.97 5.52 -2.89
N MET A 107 -23.19 5.18 -3.19
CA MET A 107 -23.66 4.97 -4.57
C MET A 107 -24.46 6.15 -5.05
N ALA A 108 -24.11 6.68 -6.23
CA ALA A 108 -24.92 7.62 -7.00
C ALA A 108 -25.62 6.85 -8.13
N PHE A 109 -26.86 7.23 -8.45
CA PHE A 109 -27.71 6.50 -9.38
C PHE A 109 -27.96 7.26 -10.69
N ALA A 110 -27.33 8.41 -10.87
CA ALA A 110 -27.41 9.20 -12.10
C ALA A 110 -26.00 9.64 -12.55
N SER A 111 -25.81 9.71 -13.86
CA SER A 111 -24.56 10.16 -14.46
C SER A 111 -24.29 11.64 -14.19
N PRO A 112 -23.04 12.05 -14.03
CA PRO A 112 -22.68 13.46 -13.93
C PRO A 112 -23.00 14.17 -15.25
N ARG A 113 -23.35 15.45 -15.16
CA ARG A 113 -23.59 16.30 -16.35
C ARG A 113 -22.50 17.37 -16.42
N ASN A 114 -21.87 17.52 -17.57
CA ASN A 114 -20.96 18.62 -17.88
C ASN A 114 -19.88 18.91 -16.80
N GLY A 115 -19.20 17.86 -16.31
CA GLY A 115 -18.13 18.01 -15.31
C GLY A 115 -18.62 18.31 -13.88
N GLN A 116 -19.91 18.30 -13.63
CA GLN A 116 -20.47 18.41 -12.28
C GLN A 116 -20.36 17.06 -11.53
N PRO A 117 -20.32 17.06 -10.21
CA PRO A 117 -20.44 15.85 -9.40
C PRO A 117 -21.72 15.06 -9.75
N HIS A 118 -21.71 13.76 -9.47
CA HIS A 118 -22.91 12.93 -9.63
C HIS A 118 -24.10 13.54 -8.87
N PRO A 119 -25.24 13.75 -9.52
CA PRO A 119 -26.42 14.28 -8.83
C PRO A 119 -27.01 13.25 -7.86
N GLY A 120 -27.76 13.73 -6.88
CA GLY A 120 -28.54 12.85 -6.00
C GLY A 120 -29.66 12.08 -6.76
N PRO A 121 -30.31 11.12 -6.09
CA PRO A 121 -30.06 10.71 -4.72
C PRO A 121 -28.80 9.85 -4.57
N TRP A 122 -28.14 9.98 -3.42
CA TRP A 122 -27.02 9.13 -3.03
C TRP A 122 -27.44 8.20 -1.92
N ARG A 123 -26.87 6.99 -1.91
CA ARG A 123 -27.16 6.00 -0.87
C ARG A 123 -25.87 5.39 -0.34
N ALA A 124 -25.70 5.42 0.97
CA ALA A 124 -24.67 4.63 1.63
C ALA A 124 -25.04 3.15 1.55
N ALA A 125 -24.10 2.30 1.13
CA ALA A 125 -24.24 0.85 1.11
C ALA A 125 -23.53 0.26 2.34
N SER A 126 -24.07 -0.81 2.87
CA SER A 126 -23.41 -1.61 3.91
C SER A 126 -22.16 -2.27 3.34
N GLY A 127 -21.12 -2.41 4.14
CA GLY A 127 -19.80 -2.85 3.73
C GLY A 127 -18.86 -1.66 3.65
N GLY A 128 -17.76 -1.83 2.99
CA GLY A 128 -16.73 -0.81 2.88
C GLY A 128 -15.36 -1.37 3.20
N ILE A 129 -14.40 -0.48 3.30
CA ILE A 129 -13.00 -0.80 3.58
C ILE A 129 -12.70 -0.27 4.99
N GLY A 130 -12.15 -1.14 5.83
CA GLY A 130 -11.64 -0.77 7.15
C GLY A 130 -10.18 -1.17 7.27
N TYR A 131 -9.32 -0.22 7.69
CA TYR A 131 -7.91 -0.46 7.97
C TYR A 131 -7.51 0.20 9.27
N ASP A 132 -6.91 -0.57 10.17
CA ASP A 132 -6.18 -0.03 11.29
C ASP A 132 -4.79 0.41 10.81
N ILE A 133 -4.49 1.69 10.97
CA ILE A 133 -3.16 2.24 10.79
C ILE A 133 -2.48 2.22 12.15
N GLU A 134 -1.39 1.46 12.25
CA GLU A 134 -0.65 1.30 13.51
C GLU A 134 0.76 1.89 13.43
N ILE A 135 1.23 2.19 12.21
CA ILE A 135 2.50 2.88 11.97
C ILE A 135 2.27 4.01 10.96
N GLU A 136 2.91 5.14 11.22
CA GLU A 136 3.01 6.28 10.32
C GLU A 136 4.43 6.35 9.76
N LEU A 137 4.56 6.38 8.44
CA LEU A 137 5.81 6.68 7.74
C LEU A 137 5.81 8.15 7.34
N ALA A 138 6.61 8.96 8.02
CA ALA A 138 6.75 10.38 7.70
C ALA A 138 7.83 10.61 6.63
N LEU A 139 7.46 11.34 5.57
CA LEU A 139 8.34 11.79 4.50
C LEU A 139 8.22 13.31 4.36
N PRO A 140 9.10 14.10 4.99
CA PRO A 140 9.11 15.55 4.92
C PRO A 140 9.24 16.08 3.48
N LEU A 141 8.67 17.24 3.19
CA LEU A 141 8.68 17.84 1.86
C LEU A 141 10.09 18.02 1.31
N GLU A 142 11.01 18.49 2.14
CA GLU A 142 12.40 18.75 1.78
C GLU A 142 13.24 17.47 1.62
N SER A 143 12.74 16.34 2.09
CA SER A 143 13.45 15.06 2.03
C SER A 143 13.39 14.46 0.63
N LYS A 144 14.57 14.10 0.09
CA LYS A 144 14.73 13.35 -1.17
C LYS A 144 15.61 12.12 -0.92
N PRO A 145 15.12 11.14 -0.16
CA PRO A 145 15.94 10.02 0.29
C PRO A 145 16.22 8.99 -0.81
N THR A 146 15.51 9.04 -1.93
CA THR A 146 15.67 8.15 -3.08
C THR A 146 15.50 8.90 -4.40
N ASN A 147 15.85 8.25 -5.51
CA ASN A 147 15.59 8.76 -6.88
C ASN A 147 14.13 8.66 -7.31
N PHE A 148 13.29 8.00 -6.50
CA PHE A 148 11.87 7.86 -6.78
C PHE A 148 11.10 9.16 -6.52
N ASP A 149 9.93 9.29 -7.15
CA ASP A 149 8.95 10.24 -6.66
C ASP A 149 8.52 9.89 -5.22
N ARG A 150 7.87 10.83 -4.56
CA ARG A 150 7.58 10.75 -3.13
C ARG A 150 6.65 9.60 -2.75
N LEU A 151 5.66 9.28 -3.61
CA LEU A 151 4.76 8.15 -3.37
C LEU A 151 5.46 6.81 -3.60
N ASN A 152 6.28 6.71 -4.65
CA ASN A 152 7.11 5.53 -4.88
C ASN A 152 8.20 5.36 -3.81
N THR A 153 8.68 6.42 -3.17
CA THR A 153 9.57 6.33 -2.00
C THR A 153 8.85 5.66 -0.82
N ILE A 154 7.60 6.05 -0.53
CA ILE A 154 6.78 5.39 0.51
C ILE A 154 6.55 3.92 0.17
N TRP A 155 6.18 3.63 -1.09
CA TRP A 155 6.03 2.25 -1.56
C TRP A 155 7.32 1.44 -1.38
N TRP A 156 8.48 2.00 -1.71
CA TRP A 156 9.78 1.32 -1.62
C TRP A 156 10.10 0.90 -0.18
N ILE A 157 9.98 1.80 0.78
CA ILE A 157 10.21 1.50 2.19
C ILE A 157 9.25 0.42 2.69
N LEU A 158 7.98 0.49 2.27
CA LEU A 158 7.00 -0.54 2.56
C LEU A 158 7.38 -1.90 1.94
N ALA A 159 7.84 -1.91 0.70
CA ALA A 159 8.25 -3.13 0.01
C ALA A 159 9.45 -3.80 0.70
N LEU A 160 10.38 -3.02 1.27
CA LEU A 160 11.46 -3.54 2.11
C LEU A 160 10.93 -4.12 3.44
N LEU A 161 9.92 -3.51 4.06
CA LEU A 161 9.26 -4.09 5.23
C LEU A 161 8.58 -5.41 4.87
N ARG A 162 7.88 -5.49 3.74
CA ARG A 162 7.29 -6.74 3.24
C ARG A 162 8.33 -7.81 2.95
N LEU A 163 9.46 -7.42 2.38
CA LEU A 163 10.58 -8.32 2.12
C LEU A 163 11.04 -9.00 3.42
N HIS A 164 11.03 -8.32 4.56
CA HIS A 164 11.44 -8.87 5.85
C HIS A 164 10.34 -9.67 6.57
N HIS A 165 9.10 -9.21 6.53
CA HIS A 165 8.04 -9.77 7.36
C HIS A 165 7.11 -10.75 6.64
N ALA A 166 7.10 -10.78 5.30
CA ALA A 166 6.31 -11.72 4.51
C ALA A 166 4.81 -11.79 4.88
N VAL A 167 4.26 -10.71 5.41
CA VAL A 167 2.86 -10.60 5.86
C VAL A 167 2.10 -9.57 5.02
N GLY A 168 0.79 -9.55 5.13
CA GLY A 168 -0.10 -8.63 4.42
C GLY A 168 0.01 -7.18 4.90
N ILE A 169 1.21 -6.60 4.81
CA ILE A 169 1.49 -5.21 5.16
C ILE A 169 1.03 -4.32 4.01
N ARG A 170 0.39 -3.18 4.32
CA ARG A 170 -0.16 -2.24 3.32
C ARG A 170 0.00 -0.81 3.74
N VAL A 171 0.01 0.08 2.75
CA VAL A 171 -0.26 1.51 2.91
C VAL A 171 -1.59 1.82 2.25
N PRO A 172 -2.73 1.67 2.96
CA PRO A 172 -4.04 1.98 2.39
C PRO A 172 -4.12 3.42 1.90
N VAL A 173 -3.55 4.36 2.64
CA VAL A 173 -3.57 5.79 2.30
C VAL A 173 -2.27 6.48 2.67
N VAL A 174 -2.00 7.58 1.97
CA VAL A 174 -1.02 8.60 2.33
C VAL A 174 -1.78 9.88 2.66
N ALA A 175 -1.38 10.59 3.70
CA ALA A 175 -1.99 11.84 4.16
C ALA A 175 -1.02 13.02 3.99
N ASN A 176 -1.57 14.24 3.95
CA ASN A 176 -0.79 15.49 4.02
C ASN A 176 -0.47 15.91 5.46
N LEU A 177 -1.16 15.36 6.44
CA LEU A 177 -1.01 15.65 7.88
C LEU A 177 -0.69 14.35 8.63
N PRO A 178 0.03 14.45 9.76
CA PRO A 178 0.22 13.32 10.66
C PRO A 178 -1.14 12.76 11.13
N PHE A 179 -1.27 11.44 11.23
CA PHE A 179 -2.52 10.82 11.69
C PHE A 179 -2.90 11.25 13.11
N SER A 180 -1.92 11.53 13.95
CA SER A 180 -2.15 12.08 15.31
C SER A 180 -2.70 13.51 15.32
N GLU A 181 -2.54 14.24 14.21
CA GLU A 181 -2.97 15.64 14.07
C GLU A 181 -4.18 15.79 13.14
N ALA A 182 -4.67 14.70 12.57
CA ALA A 182 -5.76 14.67 11.60
C ALA A 182 -7.11 15.23 12.13
N THR A 183 -7.25 15.35 13.45
CA THR A 183 -8.41 15.95 14.12
C THR A 183 -8.26 17.44 14.37
N ARG A 184 -7.11 18.05 14.06
CA ARG A 184 -6.83 19.47 14.31
C ARG A 184 -7.76 20.34 13.45
N GLU A 185 -8.44 21.27 14.07
CA GLU A 185 -9.27 22.26 13.36
C GLU A 185 -8.37 23.24 12.58
N GLY A 186 -8.82 23.62 11.38
CA GLY A 186 -8.20 24.66 10.57
C GLY A 186 -7.34 24.14 9.41
N GLU A 187 -6.90 22.89 9.44
CA GLU A 187 -6.16 22.28 8.32
C GLU A 187 -7.02 21.20 7.61
N GLU A 188 -7.01 21.19 6.29
CA GLU A 188 -7.74 20.21 5.51
C GLU A 188 -6.93 18.90 5.44
N LEU A 189 -7.47 17.82 6.00
CA LEU A 189 -6.92 16.49 5.83
C LEU A 189 -7.20 15.98 4.42
N ILE A 190 -6.15 15.72 3.67
CA ILE A 190 -6.21 15.15 2.31
C ILE A 190 -5.62 13.74 2.36
N LEU A 191 -6.36 12.77 1.86
CA LEU A 191 -5.95 11.38 1.77
C LEU A 191 -5.79 10.97 0.31
N TRP A 192 -4.64 10.39 -0.03
CA TRP A 192 -4.41 9.74 -1.30
C TRP A 192 -4.46 8.22 -1.11
N PRO A 193 -5.47 7.53 -1.68
CA PRO A 193 -5.54 6.07 -1.60
C PRO A 193 -4.45 5.44 -2.45
N ILE A 194 -3.76 4.43 -1.90
CA ILE A 194 -2.67 3.71 -2.57
C ILE A 194 -3.01 2.22 -2.72
N GLU A 195 -3.13 1.49 -1.62
CA GLU A 195 -3.31 0.03 -1.63
C GLU A 195 -4.62 -0.40 -0.96
N MET A 196 -5.75 0.16 -1.39
CA MET A 196 -7.03 -0.03 -0.70
C MET A 196 -7.76 -1.35 -0.99
N ALA A 197 -7.47 -2.08 -2.05
CA ALA A 197 -8.46 -3.01 -2.58
C ALA A 197 -8.04 -4.49 -2.72
N ARG A 198 -6.86 -4.94 -2.27
CA ARG A 198 -6.43 -6.31 -2.55
C ARG A 198 -6.19 -7.12 -1.28
N PRO A 199 -6.85 -8.30 -1.13
CA PRO A 199 -6.43 -9.27 -0.13
C PRO A 199 -5.03 -9.78 -0.52
N GLY A 200 -4.04 -9.60 0.33
CA GLY A 200 -2.72 -10.20 0.13
C GLY A 200 -2.66 -11.60 0.76
N TRP A 201 -1.81 -12.46 0.23
CA TRP A 201 -1.46 -13.71 0.85
C TRP A 201 -0.58 -13.43 2.08
N LYS A 202 -0.84 -14.17 3.15
CA LYS A 202 0.05 -14.20 4.31
C LYS A 202 0.91 -15.44 4.18
N PHE A 203 2.18 -15.28 3.89
CA PHE A 203 3.14 -16.39 3.89
C PHE A 203 3.55 -16.79 5.32
N ASP A 204 3.18 -15.99 6.30
CA ASP A 204 3.30 -16.31 7.72
C ASP A 204 1.91 -16.51 8.33
N ALA A 205 1.75 -17.60 9.08
CA ALA A 205 0.48 -18.03 9.67
C ALA A 205 0.09 -17.27 10.95
N SER A 206 0.86 -16.27 11.39
CA SER A 206 0.52 -15.53 12.61
C SER A 206 -0.78 -14.73 12.42
N SER A 207 -1.70 -14.86 13.37
CA SER A 207 -3.00 -14.19 13.35
C SER A 207 -2.93 -12.72 13.79
N LEU A 208 -1.84 -12.31 14.43
CA LEU A 208 -1.62 -10.96 14.94
C LEU A 208 -0.64 -10.20 14.04
N PRO A 209 -0.79 -8.87 13.90
CA PRO A 209 0.22 -8.06 13.26
C PRO A 209 1.58 -8.26 13.93
N PRO A 210 2.63 -8.65 13.17
CA PRO A 210 3.95 -8.81 13.75
C PRO A 210 4.52 -7.47 14.18
N THR A 211 5.37 -7.50 15.19
CA THR A 211 6.16 -6.35 15.62
C THR A 211 7.47 -6.33 14.84
N VAL A 212 7.84 -5.16 14.30
CA VAL A 212 9.10 -4.98 13.59
C VAL A 212 10.25 -4.99 14.57
N ALA A 213 11.18 -5.91 14.37
CA ALA A 213 12.41 -5.95 15.17
C ALA A 213 13.33 -4.75 14.84
N ALA A 214 14.02 -4.23 15.86
CA ALA A 214 14.98 -3.14 15.69
C ALA A 214 16.10 -3.48 14.68
N SER A 215 16.47 -4.76 14.54
CA SER A 215 17.43 -5.21 13.53
C SER A 215 16.93 -5.02 12.11
N THR A 216 15.63 -5.28 11.85
CA THR A 216 15.00 -5.03 10.53
C THR A 216 14.98 -3.54 10.21
N LEU A 217 14.61 -2.69 11.16
CA LEU A 217 14.59 -1.24 10.96
C LEU A 217 15.99 -0.69 10.68
N ARG A 218 16.98 -1.19 11.37
CA ARG A 218 18.40 -0.85 11.12
C ARG A 218 18.82 -1.29 9.72
N TRP A 219 18.50 -2.52 9.34
CA TRP A 219 18.80 -3.01 7.99
C TRP A 219 18.15 -2.14 6.91
N ILE A 220 16.89 -1.73 7.09
CA ILE A 220 16.21 -0.82 6.16
C ILE A 220 16.91 0.54 6.12
N SER A 221 17.23 1.14 7.29
CA SER A 221 17.95 2.41 7.36
C SER A 221 19.30 2.36 6.63
N ASP A 222 20.02 1.24 6.75
CA ASP A 222 21.34 1.07 6.13
C ASP A 222 21.27 0.85 4.61
N HIS A 223 20.15 0.32 4.08
CA HIS A 223 20.09 -0.18 2.71
C HIS A 223 19.00 0.44 1.83
N TYR A 224 18.06 1.26 2.37
CA TYR A 224 16.93 1.71 1.55
C TYR A 224 17.35 2.64 0.41
N LYS A 225 18.40 3.43 0.58
CA LYS A 225 18.95 4.30 -0.48
C LYS A 225 19.68 3.49 -1.53
N THR A 226 20.69 2.74 -1.10
CA THR A 226 21.52 1.91 -2.00
C THR A 226 20.69 0.87 -2.74
N GLY A 227 19.67 0.32 -2.09
CA GLY A 227 18.71 -0.57 -2.74
C GLY A 227 17.82 0.16 -3.76
N ALA A 228 17.46 1.44 -3.50
CA ALA A 228 16.75 2.26 -4.47
C ALA A 228 17.60 2.54 -5.72
N ASP A 229 18.89 2.79 -5.57
CA ASP A 229 19.81 3.00 -6.68
C ASP A 229 19.90 1.76 -7.59
N MET A 230 19.78 0.54 -7.03
CA MET A 230 19.73 -0.70 -7.81
C MET A 230 18.50 -0.80 -8.72
N MET A 231 17.43 -0.07 -8.42
CA MET A 231 16.21 -0.05 -9.26
C MET A 231 16.43 0.66 -10.61
N ASP A 232 17.55 1.35 -10.82
CA ASP A 232 17.96 1.87 -12.12
C ASP A 232 18.36 0.74 -13.09
N ASP A 233 18.78 -0.43 -12.58
CA ASP A 233 18.89 -1.64 -13.39
C ASP A 233 17.51 -2.20 -13.71
N GLY A 234 17.11 -2.14 -14.99
CA GLY A 234 15.78 -2.56 -15.44
C GLY A 234 15.43 -4.02 -15.09
N GLY A 235 16.43 -4.91 -15.03
CA GLY A 235 16.22 -6.30 -14.64
C GLY A 235 15.98 -6.46 -13.13
N PHE A 236 16.73 -5.73 -12.29
CA PHE A 236 16.51 -5.72 -10.85
C PHE A 236 15.14 -5.09 -10.52
N ASN A 237 14.78 -3.98 -11.19
CA ASN A 237 13.49 -3.32 -11.04
C ASN A 237 12.34 -4.28 -11.35
N LEU A 238 12.37 -4.93 -12.52
CA LEU A 238 11.37 -5.93 -12.89
C LEU A 238 11.29 -7.06 -11.86
N ALA A 239 12.46 -7.58 -11.45
CA ALA A 239 12.56 -8.66 -10.47
C ALA A 239 11.95 -8.29 -9.13
N PHE A 240 12.32 -7.12 -8.58
CA PHE A 240 11.85 -6.68 -7.27
C PHE A 240 10.34 -6.39 -7.27
N ARG A 241 9.82 -5.71 -8.30
CA ARG A 241 8.38 -5.46 -8.44
C ARG A 241 7.59 -6.75 -8.59
N SER A 242 8.07 -7.71 -9.36
CA SER A 242 7.41 -9.03 -9.48
C SER A 242 7.35 -9.75 -8.14
N LEU A 243 8.41 -9.68 -7.33
CA LEU A 243 8.41 -10.26 -5.99
C LEU A 243 7.40 -9.54 -5.06
N ASP A 244 7.40 -8.20 -5.08
CA ASP A 244 6.46 -7.42 -4.25
C ASP A 244 5.01 -7.66 -4.66
N GLU A 245 4.71 -7.73 -5.95
CA GLU A 245 3.37 -8.04 -6.48
C GLU A 245 2.90 -9.45 -6.11
N SER A 246 3.81 -10.39 -5.90
CA SER A 246 3.45 -11.76 -5.52
C SER A 246 2.63 -11.84 -4.23
N HIS A 247 2.78 -10.87 -3.32
CA HIS A 247 2.00 -10.77 -2.09
C HIS A 247 0.52 -10.41 -2.33
N SER A 248 0.23 -9.71 -3.42
CA SER A 248 -1.11 -9.21 -3.75
C SER A 248 -1.80 -10.04 -4.83
N ALA A 249 -1.16 -11.09 -5.32
CA ALA A 249 -1.75 -12.00 -6.29
C ALA A 249 -2.99 -12.70 -5.72
N THR A 250 -4.05 -12.81 -6.51
CA THR A 250 -5.33 -13.39 -6.06
C THR A 250 -5.33 -14.92 -6.04
N ALA A 251 -4.38 -15.56 -6.72
CA ALA A 251 -4.24 -17.01 -6.78
C ALA A 251 -2.82 -17.44 -6.45
N LEU A 252 -2.68 -18.58 -5.73
CA LEU A 252 -1.38 -19.15 -5.39
C LEU A 252 -0.52 -19.43 -6.63
N ALA A 253 -1.14 -19.88 -7.71
CA ALA A 253 -0.47 -20.10 -8.99
C ALA A 253 0.16 -18.81 -9.53
N SER A 254 -0.57 -17.70 -9.52
CA SER A 254 -0.06 -16.39 -9.96
C SER A 254 1.09 -15.91 -9.06
N SER A 255 0.95 -16.09 -7.74
CA SER A 255 2.04 -15.75 -6.79
C SER A 255 3.30 -16.56 -7.10
N MET A 256 3.18 -17.88 -7.29
CA MET A 256 4.29 -18.76 -7.64
C MET A 256 4.99 -18.31 -8.93
N LEU A 257 4.22 -17.99 -9.97
CA LEU A 257 4.76 -17.53 -11.26
C LEU A 257 5.50 -16.20 -11.10
N LEU A 258 4.95 -15.24 -10.33
CA LEU A 258 5.60 -13.95 -10.07
C LEU A 258 6.91 -14.11 -9.29
N ILE A 259 6.95 -14.97 -8.26
CA ILE A 259 8.16 -15.24 -7.47
C ILE A 259 9.26 -15.81 -8.37
N TRP A 260 8.95 -16.80 -9.22
CA TRP A 260 9.96 -17.40 -10.09
C TRP A 260 10.36 -16.48 -11.25
N SER A 261 9.43 -15.67 -11.78
CA SER A 261 9.77 -14.60 -12.73
C SER A 261 10.72 -13.58 -12.11
N ALA A 262 10.53 -13.25 -10.83
CA ALA A 262 11.44 -12.39 -10.09
C ALA A 262 12.85 -12.98 -9.99
N LEU A 263 12.98 -14.28 -9.67
CA LEU A 263 14.27 -14.97 -9.61
C LEU A 263 14.92 -15.07 -11.00
N GLU A 264 14.15 -15.39 -12.05
CA GLU A 264 14.66 -15.43 -13.44
C GLU A 264 15.17 -14.03 -13.89
N ALA A 265 14.45 -12.96 -13.55
CA ALA A 265 14.87 -11.60 -13.87
C ALA A 265 16.09 -11.14 -13.05
N LEU A 266 16.20 -11.57 -11.78
CA LEU A 266 17.33 -11.25 -10.91
C LEU A 266 18.63 -11.92 -11.39
N PHE A 267 18.56 -13.24 -11.72
CA PHE A 267 19.73 -14.04 -12.09
C PHE A 267 20.02 -14.06 -13.59
N ARG A 268 19.04 -13.78 -14.45
CA ARG A 268 19.19 -13.74 -15.93
C ARG A 268 19.84 -14.99 -16.49
N PRO A 269 19.24 -16.19 -16.30
CA PRO A 269 19.91 -17.47 -16.63
C PRO A 269 20.24 -17.68 -18.11
N GLY A 270 19.72 -16.83 -19.01
CA GLY A 270 19.92 -16.97 -20.46
C GLY A 270 19.06 -18.08 -21.04
N ARG A 271 19.39 -18.47 -22.29
CA ARG A 271 18.69 -19.56 -23.00
C ARG A 271 19.36 -20.90 -22.76
N GLY A 272 18.58 -21.96 -22.70
CA GLY A 272 19.05 -23.36 -22.57
C GLY A 272 19.38 -23.75 -21.12
N GLN A 273 18.95 -24.93 -20.74
CA GLN A 273 19.13 -25.52 -19.39
C GLN A 273 18.76 -24.55 -18.23
N ILE A 274 17.71 -23.73 -18.40
CA ILE A 274 17.33 -22.65 -17.49
C ILE A 274 17.21 -23.18 -16.07
N THR A 275 16.50 -24.29 -15.85
CA THR A 275 16.33 -24.91 -14.52
C THR A 275 17.67 -25.18 -13.84
N HIS A 276 18.61 -25.82 -14.55
CA HIS A 276 19.91 -26.15 -13.98
C HIS A 276 20.72 -24.90 -13.68
N ARG A 277 20.83 -23.99 -14.65
CA ARG A 277 21.60 -22.74 -14.50
C ARG A 277 21.08 -21.86 -13.37
N LEU A 278 19.77 -21.67 -13.32
CA LEU A 278 19.14 -20.85 -12.28
C LEU A 278 19.33 -21.45 -10.88
N CYS A 279 19.02 -22.76 -10.71
CA CYS A 279 19.13 -23.42 -9.42
C CYS A 279 20.58 -23.49 -8.91
N ALA A 280 21.54 -23.75 -9.82
CA ALA A 280 22.96 -23.76 -9.50
C ALA A 280 23.47 -22.35 -9.08
N ALA A 281 23.03 -21.31 -9.81
CA ALA A 281 23.37 -19.95 -9.47
C ALA A 281 22.77 -19.52 -8.11
N ILE A 282 21.50 -19.82 -7.84
CA ILE A 282 20.85 -19.54 -6.56
C ILE A 282 21.62 -20.23 -5.42
N ALA A 283 21.91 -21.53 -5.56
CA ALA A 283 22.62 -22.30 -4.54
C ALA A 283 24.01 -21.74 -4.25
N THR A 284 24.74 -21.34 -5.29
CA THR A 284 26.07 -20.74 -5.17
C THR A 284 26.03 -19.33 -4.59
N PHE A 285 25.02 -18.54 -4.96
CA PHE A 285 24.86 -17.18 -4.48
C PHE A 285 24.56 -17.11 -2.97
N LEU A 286 23.70 -18.04 -2.50
CA LEU A 286 23.28 -18.09 -1.10
C LEU A 286 24.29 -18.76 -0.18
N ASN A 287 25.10 -19.70 -0.67
CA ASN A 287 25.97 -20.53 0.18
C ASN A 287 27.44 -20.50 -0.27
N LYS A 288 28.31 -20.09 0.65
CA LYS A 288 29.76 -20.12 0.45
C LYS A 288 30.33 -21.55 0.55
N VAL A 289 29.75 -22.38 1.43
CA VAL A 289 30.22 -23.75 1.71
C VAL A 289 29.67 -24.72 0.65
N PRO A 290 30.52 -25.52 -0.01
CA PRO A 290 30.09 -26.43 -1.09
C PRO A 290 29.02 -27.44 -0.65
N SER A 291 29.12 -28.05 0.54
CA SER A 291 28.12 -29.02 1.04
C SER A 291 26.70 -28.47 1.13
N ASP A 292 26.58 -27.17 1.47
CA ASP A 292 25.27 -26.53 1.64
C ASP A 292 24.64 -26.20 0.30
N ARG A 293 25.46 -26.04 -0.76
CA ARG A 293 24.99 -25.76 -2.13
C ARG A 293 24.19 -26.91 -2.71
N ASP A 294 24.53 -28.16 -2.42
CA ASP A 294 23.82 -29.32 -2.96
C ASP A 294 22.40 -29.42 -2.41
N ALA A 295 22.22 -29.19 -1.12
CA ALA A 295 20.93 -29.16 -0.48
C ALA A 295 20.06 -28.00 -1.02
N GLU A 296 20.65 -26.79 -1.14
CA GLU A 296 19.93 -25.62 -1.68
C GLU A 296 19.58 -25.80 -3.16
N TYR A 297 20.47 -26.40 -3.95
CA TYR A 297 20.19 -26.74 -5.36
C TYR A 297 19.01 -27.70 -5.48
N ALA A 298 19.01 -28.78 -4.69
CA ALA A 298 17.92 -29.75 -4.70
C ALA A 298 16.59 -29.09 -4.30
N LYS A 299 16.61 -28.23 -3.29
CA LYS A 299 15.44 -27.45 -2.86
C LYS A 299 14.95 -26.52 -3.98
N ALA A 300 15.83 -25.70 -4.54
CA ALA A 300 15.47 -24.77 -5.62
C ALA A 300 14.92 -25.50 -6.84
N LYS A 301 15.55 -26.63 -7.23
CA LYS A 301 15.09 -27.43 -8.35
C LYS A 301 13.68 -27.99 -8.13
N ARG A 302 13.41 -28.59 -6.97
CA ARG A 302 12.07 -29.10 -6.62
C ARG A 302 11.00 -27.98 -6.71
N LEU A 303 11.29 -26.81 -6.17
CA LEU A 303 10.36 -25.68 -6.19
C LEU A 303 10.16 -25.14 -7.62
N TYR A 304 11.21 -25.09 -8.44
CA TYR A 304 11.10 -24.70 -9.84
C TYR A 304 10.28 -25.69 -10.67
N GLU A 305 10.41 -27.00 -10.41
CA GLU A 305 9.61 -28.05 -11.03
C GLU A 305 8.13 -27.93 -10.62
N SER A 306 7.83 -27.61 -9.36
CA SER A 306 6.47 -27.31 -8.89
C SER A 306 5.86 -26.11 -9.66
N ARG A 307 6.64 -25.05 -9.93
CA ARG A 307 6.22 -23.95 -10.80
C ARG A 307 5.97 -24.42 -12.24
N GLY A 308 6.81 -25.32 -12.77
CA GLY A 308 6.64 -25.90 -14.10
C GLY A 308 5.31 -26.66 -14.25
N SER A 309 4.87 -27.35 -13.22
CA SER A 309 3.59 -28.09 -13.20
C SER A 309 2.37 -27.19 -13.38
N ILE A 310 2.44 -25.92 -12.93
CA ILE A 310 1.37 -24.94 -13.14
C ILE A 310 1.19 -24.65 -14.63
N THR A 311 2.30 -24.42 -15.34
CA THR A 311 2.27 -23.98 -16.74
C THR A 311 2.03 -25.12 -17.72
N HIS A 312 2.47 -26.33 -17.41
CA HIS A 312 2.43 -27.48 -18.35
C HIS A 312 1.36 -28.51 -18.01
N ALA A 313 0.99 -28.65 -16.74
CA ALA A 313 0.02 -29.66 -16.29
C ALA A 313 -1.24 -29.03 -15.65
N ALA A 314 -1.35 -27.71 -15.60
CA ALA A 314 -2.45 -26.98 -14.92
C ALA A 314 -2.66 -27.44 -13.47
N THR A 315 -1.62 -27.94 -12.79
CA THR A 315 -1.68 -28.41 -11.42
C THR A 315 -1.49 -27.22 -10.47
N PRO A 316 -2.44 -26.93 -9.57
CA PRO A 316 -2.27 -25.84 -8.63
C PRO A 316 -1.13 -26.15 -7.64
N PRO A 317 -0.31 -25.13 -7.27
CA PRO A 317 0.77 -25.35 -6.31
C PRO A 317 0.23 -25.50 -4.90
N GLU A 318 0.95 -26.24 -4.05
CA GLU A 318 0.70 -26.22 -2.62
C GLU A 318 1.13 -24.88 -1.99
N PHE A 319 0.41 -24.41 -0.98
CA PHE A 319 0.75 -23.18 -0.26
C PHE A 319 2.20 -23.21 0.27
N LYS A 320 2.62 -24.38 0.78
CA LYS A 320 3.99 -24.57 1.27
C LYS A 320 5.05 -24.32 0.21
N ASP A 321 4.83 -24.77 -1.02
CA ASP A 321 5.79 -24.57 -2.11
C ASP A 321 5.87 -23.09 -2.53
N VAL A 322 4.74 -22.37 -2.51
CA VAL A 322 4.71 -20.93 -2.75
C VAL A 322 5.45 -20.18 -1.65
N ALA A 323 5.19 -20.51 -0.38
CA ALA A 323 5.87 -19.91 0.76
C ALA A 323 7.39 -20.19 0.74
N ASP A 324 7.80 -21.45 0.52
CA ASP A 324 9.20 -21.85 0.41
C ASP A 324 9.91 -21.12 -0.75
N SER A 325 9.22 -20.94 -1.90
CA SER A 325 9.74 -20.17 -3.05
C SER A 325 9.91 -18.70 -2.70
N PHE A 326 8.94 -18.11 -1.99
CA PHE A 326 9.03 -16.73 -1.52
C PHE A 326 10.24 -16.55 -0.58
N PHE A 327 10.40 -17.41 0.42
CA PHE A 327 11.53 -17.33 1.36
C PHE A 327 12.88 -17.54 0.67
N LEU A 328 12.93 -18.38 -0.37
CA LEU A 328 14.13 -18.53 -1.21
C LEU A 328 14.44 -17.23 -1.95
N ALA A 329 13.46 -16.65 -2.63
CA ALA A 329 13.60 -15.38 -3.35
C ALA A 329 14.00 -14.25 -2.39
N ARG A 330 13.31 -14.11 -1.26
CA ARG A 330 13.62 -13.14 -0.21
C ARG A 330 15.11 -13.16 0.17
N ARG A 331 15.68 -14.34 0.45
CA ARG A 331 17.11 -14.49 0.78
C ARG A 331 18.00 -13.95 -0.33
N CYS A 332 17.64 -14.22 -1.59
CA CYS A 332 18.39 -13.74 -2.75
C CYS A 332 18.34 -12.20 -2.86
N PHE A 333 17.15 -11.60 -2.67
CA PHE A 333 17.00 -10.14 -2.77
C PHE A 333 17.67 -9.40 -1.61
N ILE A 334 17.53 -9.88 -0.38
CA ILE A 334 18.24 -9.31 0.78
C ILE A 334 19.73 -9.31 0.52
N LEU A 335 20.29 -10.44 0.09
CA LEU A 335 21.72 -10.58 -0.17
C LEU A 335 22.21 -9.74 -1.37
N ALA A 336 21.38 -9.56 -2.41
CA ALA A 336 21.69 -8.69 -3.53
C ALA A 336 21.75 -7.21 -3.09
N ILE A 337 20.79 -6.76 -2.28
CA ILE A 337 20.74 -5.42 -1.72
C ILE A 337 21.95 -5.18 -0.79
N GLU A 338 22.24 -6.10 0.13
CA GLU A 338 23.41 -6.02 1.03
C GLU A 338 24.74 -5.94 0.27
N ARG A 339 24.85 -6.62 -0.85
CA ARG A 339 26.06 -6.57 -1.71
C ARG A 339 26.04 -5.40 -2.70
N HIS A 340 24.96 -4.66 -2.74
CA HIS A 340 24.73 -3.61 -3.73
C HIS A 340 25.05 -4.06 -5.16
N SER A 341 24.65 -5.27 -5.52
CA SER A 341 24.95 -5.86 -6.83
C SER A 341 23.98 -6.96 -7.21
N VAL A 342 23.63 -6.99 -8.50
CA VAL A 342 22.90 -8.12 -9.08
C VAL A 342 23.82 -9.34 -9.24
N PRO A 343 23.29 -10.57 -9.12
CA PRO A 343 24.09 -11.78 -9.26
C PRO A 343 24.72 -11.93 -10.66
N ALA A 344 26.03 -12.08 -10.74
CA ALA A 344 26.76 -12.37 -11.99
C ALA A 344 26.68 -13.88 -12.28
N ILE A 345 25.71 -14.31 -13.06
CA ILE A 345 25.38 -15.73 -13.21
C ILE A 345 26.55 -16.57 -13.73
N ASP A 346 27.36 -16.08 -14.70
CA ASP A 346 28.46 -16.86 -15.28
C ASP A 346 29.56 -17.09 -14.25
N ALA A 347 29.88 -16.12 -13.40
CA ALA A 347 30.81 -16.29 -12.28
C ALA A 347 30.29 -17.31 -11.26
N LEU A 348 28.99 -17.26 -10.92
CA LEU A 348 28.37 -18.23 -10.01
C LEU A 348 28.40 -19.66 -10.59
N LEU A 349 28.16 -19.81 -11.87
CA LEU A 349 28.21 -21.10 -12.55
C LEU A 349 29.64 -21.63 -12.69
N GLN A 350 30.64 -20.77 -12.80
CA GLN A 350 32.04 -21.18 -12.75
C GLN A 350 32.35 -21.76 -11.37
N VAL A 351 32.05 -21.06 -10.28
CA VAL A 351 32.22 -21.55 -8.92
C VAL A 351 31.44 -22.85 -8.64
N TRP A 352 30.27 -23.01 -9.26
CA TRP A 352 29.50 -24.26 -9.19
C TRP A 352 30.24 -25.45 -9.83
N ARG A 353 30.92 -25.24 -10.93
CA ARG A 353 31.69 -26.32 -11.66
C ARG A 353 32.98 -26.70 -10.93
N GLU A 354 33.68 -25.72 -10.34
CA GLU A 354 34.97 -25.92 -9.68
C GLU A 354 34.87 -26.72 -8.37
N ARG A 355 33.67 -26.98 -7.84
CA ARG A 355 33.42 -27.80 -6.66
C ARG A 355 33.57 -29.31 -6.86
N ARG A 356 33.66 -29.73 -8.13
CA ARG A 356 33.86 -31.13 -8.51
C ARG A 356 35.34 -31.45 -8.62
#